data_f1eb339f6a97f78067298c077c7180cc
#
_entry.id   f1eb339f6a97f78067298c077c7180cc
#
_cell.length_a   1.000
_cell.length_b   1.000
_cell.length_c   1.000
_cell.angle_alpha   90.00
_cell.angle_beta   90.00
_cell.angle_gamma   90.00
#
_symmetry.space_group_name_H-M   'P 1'
#
loop_
_entity.id
_entity.type
_entity.pdbx_description
1 polymer ?
#
loop_
_entity_poly.entity_id
_entity_poly.type
_entity_poly.pdbx_seq_one_letter_code
_entity_poly.pdbx_strand_id
1 'polypeptide(L)'
;MKKLLTIIILALAMQSCICIKIIHPSYVEASFMRNLTSEQKNNVYWTSDSTSLSDLTNDGRIYAINPNQMKELLSTKEKAIIYRWLPVCKSEDCTSLGLTQSYCDEKGIELYVITDSYTEAFTQIDSIKNPMFSIDIAKFRIEPKDFDDDLFYKELLGDKYDKKSYSRFYYFENGEFIRTYKNIVEVTKN
;
A
#
# COMPACT_ATOMS: atom_id res chain seq x y z
N MET A 1 28.89 -43.43 -33.08
CA MET A 1 28.01 -42.40 -33.66
C MET A 1 26.63 -42.35 -32.99
N LYS A 2 25.91 -43.48 -32.81
CA LYS A 2 24.55 -43.46 -32.18
C LYS A 2 24.53 -42.87 -30.76
N LYS A 3 25.50 -43.16 -29.90
CA LYS A 3 25.58 -42.63 -28.53
C LYS A 3 25.79 -41.09 -28.46
N LEU A 4 26.54 -40.55 -29.44
CA LEU A 4 26.79 -39.11 -29.51
C LEU A 4 25.51 -38.33 -29.92
N LEU A 5 24.73 -38.89 -30.84
CA LEU A 5 23.46 -38.32 -31.30
C LEU A 5 22.42 -38.27 -30.16
N THR A 6 22.37 -39.33 -29.33
CA THR A 6 21.45 -39.40 -28.17
C THR A 6 21.79 -38.33 -27.13
N ILE A 7 23.07 -38.04 -26.88
CA ILE A 7 23.50 -37.01 -25.93
C ILE A 7 23.14 -35.59 -26.45
N ILE A 8 23.28 -35.37 -27.75
CA ILE A 8 22.92 -34.07 -28.36
C ILE A 8 21.39 -33.83 -28.29
N ILE A 9 20.59 -34.86 -28.54
CA ILE A 9 19.12 -34.78 -28.43
C ILE A 9 18.69 -34.53 -26.97
N LEU A 10 19.34 -35.17 -25.99
CA LEU A 10 19.06 -34.92 -24.57
C LEU A 10 19.47 -33.51 -24.13
N ALA A 11 20.59 -33.00 -24.63
CA ALA A 11 21.04 -31.64 -24.35
C ALA A 11 20.10 -30.55 -24.95
N LEU A 12 19.54 -30.82 -26.14
CA LEU A 12 18.55 -29.95 -26.77
C LEU A 12 17.16 -29.99 -26.07
N ALA A 13 16.78 -31.14 -25.51
CA ALA A 13 15.54 -31.28 -24.74
C ALA A 13 15.61 -30.59 -23.37
N MET A 14 16.81 -30.37 -22.82
CA MET A 14 17.01 -29.59 -21.57
C MET A 14 16.97 -28.09 -21.78
N GLN A 15 16.91 -27.62 -23.02
CA GLN A 15 16.63 -26.21 -23.35
C GLN A 15 15.11 -25.91 -23.42
N SER A 16 14.28 -26.74 -22.77
CA SER A 16 12.89 -26.39 -22.55
C SER A 16 12.89 -25.03 -21.80
N CYS A 17 12.48 -24.00 -22.51
CA CYS A 17 12.34 -22.64 -22.00
C CYS A 17 11.65 -22.67 -20.64
N ILE A 18 12.41 -22.57 -19.58
CA ILE A 18 11.90 -22.01 -18.35
C ILE A 18 11.68 -20.54 -18.71
N CYS A 19 10.51 -20.23 -19.23
CA CYS A 19 10.05 -18.84 -19.30
C CYS A 19 9.84 -18.39 -17.85
N ILE A 20 10.94 -17.97 -17.20
CA ILE A 20 10.84 -17.17 -15.97
C ILE A 20 10.23 -15.86 -16.43
N LYS A 21 8.92 -15.72 -16.20
CA LYS A 21 8.22 -14.46 -16.41
C LYS A 21 8.77 -13.48 -15.36
N ILE A 22 9.88 -12.83 -15.67
CA ILE A 22 10.41 -11.74 -14.86
C ILE A 22 9.44 -10.59 -15.06
N ILE A 23 8.54 -10.42 -14.09
CA ILE A 23 7.71 -9.21 -14.05
C ILE A 23 8.66 -8.09 -13.68
N HIS A 24 9.00 -7.26 -14.66
CA HIS A 24 9.88 -6.13 -14.43
C HIS A 24 9.11 -5.10 -13.56
N PRO A 25 9.68 -4.59 -12.47
CA PRO A 25 9.01 -3.60 -11.60
C PRO A 25 8.40 -2.43 -12.40
N SER A 26 9.09 -1.92 -13.40
CA SER A 26 8.60 -0.86 -14.28
C SER A 26 7.31 -1.19 -15.05
N TYR A 27 7.02 -2.47 -15.32
CA TYR A 27 5.76 -2.85 -15.97
C TYR A 27 4.58 -2.73 -15.01
N VAL A 28 4.77 -3.15 -13.77
CA VAL A 28 3.75 -3.04 -12.71
C VAL A 28 3.45 -1.59 -12.43
N GLU A 29 4.48 -0.77 -12.22
CA GLU A 29 4.37 0.68 -12.02
C GLU A 29 3.61 1.35 -13.18
N ALA A 30 4.01 1.06 -14.43
CA ALA A 30 3.37 1.62 -15.61
C ALA A 30 1.88 1.28 -15.71
N SER A 31 1.46 0.10 -15.25
CA SER A 31 0.06 -0.31 -15.27
C SER A 31 -0.79 0.51 -14.29
N PHE A 32 -0.33 0.71 -13.06
CA PHE A 32 -1.04 1.52 -12.06
C PHE A 32 -1.04 3.01 -12.41
N MET A 33 0.00 3.48 -13.10
CA MET A 33 0.15 4.88 -13.49
C MET A 33 -0.45 5.22 -14.87
N ARG A 34 -1.11 4.25 -15.54
CA ARG A 34 -1.59 4.41 -16.93
C ARG A 34 -2.47 5.64 -17.14
N ASN A 35 -3.36 5.92 -16.19
CA ASN A 35 -4.36 6.99 -16.28
C ASN A 35 -3.88 8.32 -15.70
N LEU A 36 -2.63 8.40 -15.21
CA LEU A 36 -2.08 9.61 -14.65
C LEU A 36 -1.53 10.53 -15.72
N THR A 37 -1.67 11.84 -15.52
CA THR A 37 -0.96 12.86 -16.28
C THR A 37 0.56 12.75 -16.06
N SER A 38 1.36 13.41 -16.91
CA SER A 38 2.81 13.43 -16.71
C SER A 38 3.21 14.09 -15.38
N GLU A 39 2.50 15.14 -14.97
CA GLU A 39 2.72 15.81 -13.70
C GLU A 39 2.39 14.88 -12.52
N GLN A 40 1.25 14.23 -12.53
CA GLN A 40 0.87 13.25 -11.49
C GLN A 40 1.87 12.10 -11.39
N LYS A 41 2.38 11.59 -12.53
CA LYS A 41 3.41 10.54 -12.52
C LYS A 41 4.69 10.98 -11.80
N ASN A 42 5.10 12.23 -11.98
CA ASN A 42 6.27 12.79 -11.30
C ASN A 42 6.04 12.99 -9.79
N ASN A 43 4.78 13.00 -9.36
CA ASN A 43 4.39 13.13 -7.96
C ASN A 43 4.08 11.79 -7.28
N VAL A 44 4.33 10.66 -7.92
CA VAL A 44 4.38 9.33 -7.28
C VAL A 44 5.84 9.00 -6.98
N TYR A 45 6.19 8.85 -5.71
CA TYR A 45 7.55 8.63 -5.26
C TYR A 45 7.71 7.25 -4.60
N TRP A 46 8.57 6.40 -5.18
CA TRP A 46 8.93 5.10 -4.61
C TRP A 46 10.02 5.29 -3.56
N THR A 47 9.66 5.04 -2.30
CA THR A 47 10.61 5.19 -1.20
C THR A 47 11.67 4.09 -1.23
N SER A 48 12.91 4.44 -0.88
CA SER A 48 13.94 3.44 -0.57
C SER A 48 13.72 2.88 0.84
N ASP A 49 14.28 1.71 1.14
CA ASP A 49 14.17 1.10 2.49
C ASP A 49 14.78 1.97 3.60
N SER A 50 15.68 2.88 3.23
CA SER A 50 16.31 3.84 4.14
C SER A 50 15.53 5.15 4.31
N THR A 51 14.40 5.32 3.61
CA THR A 51 13.58 6.54 3.72
C THR A 51 12.79 6.48 5.04
N SER A 52 13.04 7.44 5.93
CA SER A 52 12.22 7.62 7.14
C SER A 52 10.92 8.33 6.78
N LEU A 53 9.79 7.68 7.06
CA LEU A 53 8.48 8.26 6.77
C LEU A 53 8.15 9.42 7.74
N SER A 54 8.77 9.49 8.90
CA SER A 54 8.57 10.59 9.86
C SER A 54 9.09 11.93 9.36
N ASP A 55 10.01 11.91 8.39
CA ASP A 55 10.61 13.12 7.82
C ASP A 55 9.80 13.67 6.62
N LEU A 56 8.80 12.91 6.17
CA LEU A 56 7.96 13.31 5.06
C LEU A 56 6.84 14.25 5.51
N THR A 57 6.48 15.17 4.63
CA THR A 57 5.34 16.06 4.80
C THR A 57 4.33 15.88 3.67
N ASN A 58 3.10 16.33 3.85
CA ASN A 58 2.14 16.37 2.75
C ASN A 58 2.53 17.51 1.80
N ASP A 59 3.28 17.18 0.78
CA ASP A 59 3.80 18.09 -0.25
C ASP A 59 3.12 17.86 -1.62
N GLY A 60 1.95 17.22 -1.63
CA GLY A 60 1.21 16.88 -2.84
C GLY A 60 1.70 15.61 -3.56
N ARG A 61 2.61 14.86 -2.94
CA ARG A 61 3.12 13.58 -3.45
C ARG A 61 2.42 12.40 -2.80
N ILE A 62 2.39 11.29 -3.55
CA ILE A 62 2.01 9.99 -3.04
C ILE A 62 3.28 9.16 -2.88
N TYR A 63 3.51 8.64 -1.69
CA TYR A 63 4.69 7.86 -1.36
C TYR A 63 4.37 6.37 -1.34
N ALA A 64 4.97 5.61 -2.27
CA ALA A 64 4.87 4.16 -2.28
C ALA A 64 5.80 3.56 -1.22
N ILE A 65 5.21 2.85 -0.25
CA ILE A 65 5.87 2.40 0.97
C ILE A 65 5.77 0.89 1.18
N ASN A 66 6.63 0.37 2.04
CA ASN A 66 6.55 -1.02 2.51
C ASN A 66 6.08 -1.10 3.98
N PRO A 67 5.68 -2.30 4.45
CA PRO A 67 5.16 -2.48 5.81
C PRO A 67 6.14 -2.12 6.92
N ASN A 68 7.46 -2.33 6.72
CA ASN A 68 8.47 -2.05 7.73
C ASN A 68 8.62 -0.56 7.97
N GLN A 69 8.61 0.24 6.91
CA GLN A 69 8.60 1.70 7.01
C GLN A 69 7.37 2.20 7.79
N MET A 70 6.18 1.62 7.51
CA MET A 70 4.98 1.98 8.24
C MET A 70 5.05 1.57 9.71
N LYS A 71 5.61 0.39 10.04
CA LYS A 71 5.84 -0.02 11.43
C LYS A 71 6.76 0.95 12.18
N GLU A 72 7.85 1.37 11.53
CA GLU A 72 8.79 2.33 12.09
C GLU A 72 8.09 3.67 12.38
N LEU A 73 7.32 4.20 11.42
CA LEU A 73 6.55 5.42 11.61
C LEU A 73 5.58 5.31 12.81
N LEU A 74 4.80 4.23 12.85
CA LEU A 74 3.80 4.00 13.90
C LEU A 74 4.44 3.87 15.29
N SER A 75 5.65 3.29 15.39
CA SER A 75 6.37 3.13 16.66
C SER A 75 6.70 4.46 17.36
N THR A 76 6.68 5.56 16.60
CA THR A 76 6.94 6.92 17.11
C THR A 76 5.67 7.65 17.57
N LYS A 77 4.49 7.04 17.42
CA LYS A 77 3.18 7.71 17.61
C LYS A 77 2.45 7.17 18.82
N GLU A 78 1.94 8.08 19.66
CA GLU A 78 1.11 7.69 20.80
C GLU A 78 -0.20 7.05 20.35
N LYS A 79 -0.90 7.70 19.39
CA LYS A 79 -2.14 7.22 18.80
C LYS A 79 -2.14 7.46 17.31
N ALA A 80 -2.40 6.41 16.54
CA ALA A 80 -2.45 6.50 15.10
C ALA A 80 -3.56 5.64 14.50
N ILE A 81 -4.09 6.09 13.38
CA ILE A 81 -5.00 5.33 12.52
C ILE A 81 -4.42 5.24 11.13
N ILE A 82 -4.36 4.02 10.59
CA ILE A 82 -4.23 3.82 9.14
C ILE A 82 -5.64 3.71 8.56
N TYR A 83 -5.95 4.57 7.61
CA TYR A 83 -7.16 4.48 6.80
C TYR A 83 -6.84 3.87 5.43
N ARG A 84 -7.29 2.62 5.21
CA ARG A 84 -7.30 1.99 3.89
C ARG A 84 -8.39 2.64 3.05
N TRP A 85 -8.00 3.66 2.30
CA TRP A 85 -8.93 4.51 1.58
C TRP A 85 -9.18 4.00 0.17
N LEU A 86 -10.44 3.74 -0.13
CA LEU A 86 -10.94 3.35 -1.45
C LEU A 86 -11.78 4.49 -2.01
N PRO A 87 -11.24 5.33 -2.89
CA PRO A 87 -11.93 6.55 -3.36
C PRO A 87 -13.23 6.29 -4.12
N VAL A 88 -13.34 5.14 -4.79
CA VAL A 88 -14.55 4.74 -5.53
C VAL A 88 -15.66 4.16 -4.65
N CYS A 89 -15.43 4.04 -3.36
CA CYS A 89 -16.39 3.50 -2.43
C CYS A 89 -17.58 4.46 -2.24
N LYS A 90 -18.80 3.90 -2.35
CA LYS A 90 -20.06 4.64 -2.19
C LYS A 90 -20.89 4.13 -1.01
N SER A 91 -20.34 3.22 -0.18
CA SER A 91 -21.05 2.72 0.98
C SER A 91 -21.02 3.74 2.13
N GLU A 92 -21.95 3.61 3.07
CA GLU A 92 -22.01 4.43 4.29
C GLU A 92 -20.76 4.29 5.17
N ASP A 93 -20.00 3.18 5.00
CA ASP A 93 -18.74 2.96 5.71
C ASP A 93 -17.57 3.78 5.14
N CYS A 94 -17.77 4.45 4.00
CA CYS A 94 -16.73 5.24 3.33
C CYS A 94 -16.84 6.70 3.72
N THR A 95 -15.98 7.10 4.64
CA THR A 95 -15.89 8.48 5.10
C THR A 95 -14.95 9.29 4.20
N SER A 96 -15.31 10.54 3.90
CA SER A 96 -14.42 11.46 3.17
C SER A 96 -13.14 11.72 3.95
N LEU A 97 -12.03 11.99 3.24
CA LEU A 97 -10.73 12.24 3.88
C LEU A 97 -10.79 13.43 4.84
N GLY A 98 -11.40 14.55 4.42
CA GLY A 98 -11.48 15.73 5.26
C GLY A 98 -12.29 15.51 6.55
N LEU A 99 -13.40 14.73 6.47
CA LEU A 99 -14.17 14.40 7.66
C LEU A 99 -13.36 13.46 8.58
N THR A 100 -12.69 12.45 8.00
CA THR A 100 -11.82 11.54 8.75
C THR A 100 -10.69 12.31 9.46
N GLN A 101 -10.05 13.26 8.76
CA GLN A 101 -9.01 14.11 9.36
C GLN A 101 -9.55 14.91 10.52
N SER A 102 -10.73 15.53 10.37
CA SER A 102 -11.36 16.33 11.44
C SER A 102 -11.66 15.48 12.69
N TYR A 103 -12.14 14.26 12.51
CA TYR A 103 -12.37 13.33 13.63
C TYR A 103 -11.06 12.96 14.33
N CYS A 104 -10.02 12.67 13.57
CA CYS A 104 -8.72 12.33 14.14
C CYS A 104 -8.12 13.49 14.92
N ASP A 105 -8.23 14.73 14.38
CA ASP A 105 -7.77 15.96 15.04
C ASP A 105 -8.47 16.18 16.38
N GLU A 106 -9.79 16.02 16.41
CA GLU A 106 -10.59 16.19 17.65
C GLU A 106 -10.14 15.22 18.76
N LYS A 107 -9.67 14.04 18.39
CA LYS A 107 -9.28 12.99 19.33
C LYS A 107 -7.78 12.92 19.59
N GLY A 108 -6.97 13.76 18.95
CA GLY A 108 -5.51 13.73 19.07
C GLY A 108 -4.92 12.45 18.47
N ILE A 109 -5.50 11.96 17.37
CA ILE A 109 -5.06 10.74 16.69
C ILE A 109 -4.39 11.13 15.37
N GLU A 110 -3.21 10.61 15.11
CA GLU A 110 -2.52 10.79 13.82
C GLU A 110 -3.22 9.96 12.73
N LEU A 111 -3.62 10.61 11.63
CA LEU A 111 -4.22 9.92 10.48
C LEU A 111 -3.18 9.66 9.42
N TYR A 112 -3.04 8.41 8.99
CA TYR A 112 -2.26 7.99 7.84
C TYR A 112 -3.18 7.32 6.81
N VAL A 113 -3.16 7.82 5.58
CA VAL A 113 -4.00 7.31 4.50
C VAL A 113 -3.16 6.46 3.56
N ILE A 114 -3.62 5.23 3.30
CA ILE A 114 -3.07 4.36 2.26
C ILE A 114 -4.14 4.23 1.17
N THR A 115 -3.81 4.70 -0.03
CA THR A 115 -4.70 4.64 -1.20
C THR A 115 -4.35 3.48 -2.12
N ASP A 116 -5.36 2.92 -2.77
CA ASP A 116 -5.22 1.96 -3.87
C ASP A 116 -5.42 2.60 -5.25
N SER A 117 -5.79 3.89 -5.30
CA SER A 117 -6.04 4.63 -6.54
C SER A 117 -5.29 5.97 -6.55
N TYR A 118 -4.37 6.10 -7.49
CA TYR A 118 -3.58 7.34 -7.63
C TYR A 118 -4.40 8.50 -8.19
N THR A 119 -5.27 8.25 -9.17
CA THR A 119 -5.99 9.32 -9.88
C THR A 119 -6.86 10.13 -8.92
N GLU A 120 -7.68 9.46 -8.14
CA GLU A 120 -8.56 10.08 -7.16
C GLU A 120 -7.78 10.66 -5.98
N ALA A 121 -6.66 10.03 -5.62
CA ALA A 121 -5.80 10.49 -4.53
C ALA A 121 -5.31 11.92 -4.75
N PHE A 122 -4.84 12.25 -5.94
CA PHE A 122 -4.39 13.60 -6.28
C PHE A 122 -5.47 14.67 -6.19
N THR A 123 -6.75 14.30 -6.26
CA THR A 123 -7.86 15.26 -6.11
C THR A 123 -8.20 15.57 -4.66
N GLN A 124 -7.73 14.76 -3.71
CA GLN A 124 -8.09 14.85 -2.30
C GLN A 124 -6.90 14.90 -1.35
N ILE A 125 -5.68 14.88 -1.87
CA ILE A 125 -4.45 14.84 -1.07
C ILE A 125 -4.35 16.03 -0.10
N ASP A 126 -4.85 17.19 -0.49
CA ASP A 126 -4.87 18.40 0.35
C ASP A 126 -5.88 18.33 1.51
N SER A 127 -6.72 17.29 1.55
CA SER A 127 -7.72 17.11 2.61
C SER A 127 -7.16 16.47 3.88
N ILE A 128 -5.88 16.07 3.88
CA ILE A 128 -5.20 15.41 5.00
C ILE A 128 -3.92 16.15 5.37
N LYS A 129 -3.48 16.01 6.63
CA LYS A 129 -2.28 16.67 7.15
C LYS A 129 -0.99 15.91 6.86
N ASN A 130 -1.03 14.60 7.07
CA ASN A 130 0.12 13.73 6.87
C ASN A 130 0.26 13.35 5.39
N PRO A 131 1.44 12.88 4.95
CA PRO A 131 1.63 12.40 3.59
C PRO A 131 0.62 11.32 3.22
N MET A 132 0.21 11.32 1.95
CA MET A 132 -0.57 10.21 1.41
C MET A 132 0.36 9.08 0.98
N PHE A 133 0.02 7.87 1.37
CA PHE A 133 0.77 6.68 1.04
C PHE A 133 0.04 5.79 0.04
N SER A 134 0.82 4.98 -0.66
CA SER A 134 0.36 3.81 -1.41
C SER A 134 1.25 2.62 -1.10
N ILE A 135 0.81 1.43 -1.48
CA ILE A 135 1.61 0.22 -1.29
C ILE A 135 2.66 0.14 -2.41
N ASP A 136 3.92 -0.12 -2.04
CA ASP A 136 4.98 -0.42 -3.02
C ASP A 136 4.78 -1.82 -3.63
N ILE A 137 3.91 -1.88 -4.64
CA ILE A 137 3.54 -3.12 -5.33
C ILE A 137 4.72 -3.79 -6.05
N ALA A 138 5.75 -3.02 -6.43
CA ALA A 138 6.92 -3.56 -7.10
C ALA A 138 7.71 -4.51 -6.16
N LYS A 139 7.75 -4.22 -4.86
CA LYS A 139 8.39 -5.08 -3.86
C LYS A 139 7.65 -6.39 -3.64
N PHE A 140 6.33 -6.40 -3.75
CA PHE A 140 5.52 -7.61 -3.58
C PHE A 140 5.48 -8.48 -4.84
N ARG A 141 6.05 -8.05 -5.98
CA ARG A 141 6.05 -8.77 -7.28
C ARG A 141 4.66 -9.24 -7.71
N ILE A 142 3.65 -8.43 -7.41
CA ILE A 142 2.24 -8.74 -7.69
C ILE A 142 1.88 -8.20 -9.07
N GLU A 143 1.21 -9.01 -9.90
CA GLU A 143 0.63 -8.50 -11.15
C GLU A 143 -0.54 -7.55 -10.82
N PRO A 144 -0.75 -6.47 -11.60
CA PRO A 144 -1.83 -5.51 -11.33
C PRO A 144 -3.23 -6.13 -11.25
N LYS A 145 -3.47 -7.20 -12.00
CA LYS A 145 -4.74 -7.94 -11.99
C LYS A 145 -4.95 -8.79 -10.72
N ASP A 146 -3.85 -9.12 -10.04
CA ASP A 146 -3.82 -9.98 -8.85
C ASP A 146 -3.45 -9.13 -7.61
N PHE A 147 -3.56 -7.79 -7.72
CA PHE A 147 -3.24 -6.90 -6.63
C PHE A 147 -4.13 -7.23 -5.42
N ASP A 148 -3.49 -7.79 -4.43
CA ASP A 148 -4.08 -8.10 -3.13
C ASP A 148 -3.24 -7.36 -2.08
N ASP A 149 -3.76 -6.25 -1.59
CA ASP A 149 -3.14 -5.47 -0.52
C ASP A 149 -3.12 -6.21 0.83
N ASP A 150 -3.81 -7.36 0.90
CA ASP A 150 -3.78 -8.27 2.05
C ASP A 150 -2.34 -8.62 2.45
N LEU A 151 -1.43 -8.78 1.48
CA LEU A 151 -0.02 -9.08 1.79
C LEU A 151 0.64 -7.96 2.60
N PHE A 152 0.40 -6.71 2.24
CA PHE A 152 0.91 -5.56 2.99
C PHE A 152 0.38 -5.57 4.43
N TYR A 153 -0.93 -5.71 4.60
CA TYR A 153 -1.55 -5.69 5.93
C TYR A 153 -1.20 -6.93 6.75
N LYS A 154 -1.05 -8.10 6.12
CA LYS A 154 -0.57 -9.31 6.79
C LYS A 154 0.85 -9.13 7.32
N GLU A 155 1.74 -8.54 6.53
CA GLU A 155 3.11 -8.26 6.96
C GLU A 155 3.14 -7.16 8.04
N LEU A 156 2.30 -6.12 7.91
CA LEU A 156 2.18 -5.04 8.89
C LEU A 156 1.68 -5.52 10.25
N LEU A 157 0.63 -6.35 10.27
CA LEU A 157 -0.11 -6.75 11.48
C LEU A 157 0.31 -8.13 12.02
N GLY A 158 1.05 -8.93 11.23
CA GLY A 158 1.45 -10.29 11.60
C GLY A 158 0.25 -11.19 11.91
N ASP A 159 0.33 -11.93 13.02
CA ASP A 159 -0.70 -12.87 13.44
C ASP A 159 -2.04 -12.20 13.84
N LYS A 160 -2.04 -10.89 14.03
CA LYS A 160 -3.25 -10.11 14.32
C LYS A 160 -4.07 -9.77 13.07
N TYR A 161 -3.56 -10.08 11.86
CA TYR A 161 -4.27 -9.84 10.61
C TYR A 161 -5.43 -10.82 10.43
N ASP A 162 -6.63 -10.28 10.21
CA ASP A 162 -7.82 -11.08 9.85
C ASP A 162 -8.33 -10.67 8.46
N LYS A 163 -8.10 -11.53 7.47
CA LYS A 163 -8.57 -11.33 6.08
C LYS A 163 -10.10 -11.20 5.97
N LYS A 164 -10.86 -11.77 6.91
CA LYS A 164 -12.32 -11.70 6.92
C LYS A 164 -12.84 -10.37 7.46
N SER A 165 -11.97 -9.60 8.10
CA SER A 165 -12.31 -8.27 8.60
C SER A 165 -12.30 -7.28 7.45
N TYR A 166 -13.47 -6.91 6.93
CA TYR A 166 -13.62 -5.84 5.92
C TYR A 166 -13.45 -4.44 6.53
N SER A 167 -12.55 -4.34 7.51
CA SER A 167 -12.29 -3.08 8.20
C SER A 167 -11.43 -2.16 7.35
N ARG A 168 -11.68 -0.86 7.47
CA ARG A 168 -10.95 0.17 6.73
C ARG A 168 -10.01 0.97 7.61
N PHE A 169 -10.23 0.95 8.92
CA PHE A 169 -9.48 1.72 9.90
C PHE A 169 -8.74 0.76 10.82
N TYR A 170 -7.42 0.90 10.88
CA TYR A 170 -6.53 0.12 11.73
C TYR A 170 -5.97 1.04 12.79
N TYR A 171 -6.33 0.82 14.06
CA TYR A 171 -5.96 1.68 15.17
C TYR A 171 -4.76 1.13 15.94
N PHE A 172 -3.84 2.03 16.24
CA PHE A 172 -2.59 1.74 16.93
C PHE A 172 -2.41 2.67 18.13
N GLU A 173 -1.83 2.14 19.21
CA GLU A 173 -1.36 2.90 20.37
C GLU A 173 0.09 2.54 20.64
N ASN A 174 0.97 3.55 20.76
CA ASN A 174 2.41 3.38 21.00
C ASN A 174 3.07 2.37 20.03
N GLY A 175 2.66 2.38 18.76
CA GLY A 175 3.11 1.46 17.72
C GLY A 175 2.46 0.08 17.72
N GLU A 176 1.69 -0.25 18.75
CA GLU A 176 1.01 -1.54 18.84
C GLU A 176 -0.37 -1.51 18.18
N PHE A 177 -0.65 -2.49 17.33
CA PHE A 177 -1.98 -2.65 16.76
C PHE A 177 -2.99 -3.08 17.83
N ILE A 178 -4.05 -2.32 17.99
CA ILE A 178 -5.09 -2.55 18.99
C ILE A 178 -6.29 -3.25 18.37
N ARG A 179 -6.91 -2.65 17.34
CA ARG A 179 -8.10 -3.19 16.68
C ARG A 179 -8.37 -2.53 15.33
N THR A 180 -9.37 -3.06 14.66
CA THR A 180 -9.93 -2.46 13.44
C THR A 180 -11.30 -1.88 13.69
N TYR A 181 -11.69 -0.94 12.81
CA TYR A 181 -13.05 -0.38 12.77
C TYR A 181 -13.54 -0.33 11.32
N LYS A 182 -14.85 -0.43 11.12
CA LYS A 182 -15.47 -0.32 9.80
C LYS A 182 -15.59 1.12 9.35
N ASN A 183 -15.90 2.03 10.28
CA ASN A 183 -16.02 3.45 10.02
C ASN A 183 -15.36 4.27 11.14
N ILE A 184 -15.07 5.54 10.86
CA ILE A 184 -14.36 6.42 11.78
C ILE A 184 -15.17 6.76 13.04
N VAL A 185 -16.51 6.76 12.95
CA VAL A 185 -17.39 7.08 14.08
C VAL A 185 -17.30 6.03 15.19
N GLU A 186 -16.96 4.79 14.86
CA GLU A 186 -16.76 3.73 15.86
C GLU A 186 -15.54 4.01 16.77
N VAL A 187 -14.51 4.67 16.23
CA VAL A 187 -13.30 5.05 16.98
C VAL A 187 -13.63 6.03 18.10
N THR A 188 -14.62 6.88 17.88
CA THR A 188 -14.96 7.98 18.80
C THR A 188 -15.93 7.60 19.91
N LYS A 189 -16.49 6.38 19.87
CA LYS A 189 -17.45 5.91 20.88
C LYS A 189 -16.79 5.23 22.10
N ASN A 190 -15.47 5.06 22.05
CA ASN A 190 -14.65 4.52 23.13
C ASN A 190 -13.74 5.59 23.69
#